data_c9e5c321e08a35b4e4e1b080ccd6a706
#
_entry.id   c9e5c321e08a35b4e4e1b080ccd6a706
#
_cell.length_a   1.000
_cell.length_b   1.000
_cell.length_c   1.000
_cell.angle_alpha   90.00
_cell.angle_beta   90.00
_cell.angle_gamma   90.00
#
_symmetry.space_group_name_H-M   'P 1'
#
loop_
_entity.id
_entity.type
_entity.pdbx_description
1 polymer ?
#
loop_
_entity_poly.entity_id
_entity_poly.type
_entity_poly.pdbx_seq_one_letter_code
_entity_poly.pdbx_strand_id
1 'polypeptide(L)'
;MSRLEELIAELCPEGVEYKTLGEIASVSRGGSFQKKDFRSSGVPCIHYGQIYTKYGLFVDKALTYIDESCAKKQKFAKTNDIVMAVTSENIEDVCKCIVWLGDERAAVSGHTAIIHHNQNAKYLAYYFHTQMFFAQKRKIAHGTKVVEVTPSKLLDIRVPVPPLPVQGEIVRILDNFTELTAELTAELTARKKQYEYYRDRLLSHDIHARVGKLIDMLESPITDGPHTTPQLVSSGIPFLSAEAIYDGQIHFEKKRGYITEQFDNECCKKYKPQKNDVFMVKSGSTTGKVGYVDTDDRFNIWSPIAAMRVNADNSSRFLFHLLQSEKVQKQVRSKASHGSQPNLSMRALEQFEVVIPSLEIQEKIANVLDHFDAICSDLKIGLPAEIEARKKQYEYYRDQLLTFAESGRMLVDRQTDRQTDRAERD
;
A
#
# COMPACT_ATOMS: atom_id res chain seq x y z
N MET A 1 -9.31 29.33 -19.63
CA MET A 1 -8.75 29.42 -18.25
C MET A 1 -9.53 28.47 -17.35
N SER A 2 -8.86 27.78 -16.44
CA SER A 2 -9.55 27.00 -15.42
C SER A 2 -10.21 27.94 -14.40
N ARG A 3 -11.24 27.46 -13.70
CA ARG A 3 -11.92 28.23 -12.64
C ARG A 3 -10.94 28.77 -11.59
N LEU A 4 -9.90 27.99 -11.28
CA LEU A 4 -8.87 28.40 -10.34
C LEU A 4 -8.04 29.56 -10.88
N GLU A 5 -7.64 29.53 -12.16
CA GLU A 5 -6.88 30.62 -12.80
C GLU A 5 -7.72 31.92 -12.83
N GLU A 6 -9.01 31.83 -13.10
CA GLU A 6 -9.92 32.99 -13.05
C GLU A 6 -9.98 33.59 -11.64
N LEU A 7 -10.19 32.76 -10.61
CA LEU A 7 -10.22 33.20 -9.22
C LEU A 7 -8.90 33.82 -8.75
N ILE A 8 -7.75 33.27 -9.17
CA ILE A 8 -6.45 33.81 -8.82
C ILE A 8 -6.23 35.17 -9.51
N ALA A 9 -6.58 35.29 -10.80
CA ALA A 9 -6.44 36.54 -11.53
C ALA A 9 -7.33 37.66 -10.95
N GLU A 10 -8.53 37.30 -10.48
CA GLU A 10 -9.47 38.26 -9.91
C GLU A 10 -9.12 38.67 -8.46
N LEU A 11 -8.81 37.66 -7.60
CA LEU A 11 -8.71 37.85 -6.15
C LEU A 11 -7.27 37.96 -5.64
N CYS A 12 -6.28 37.62 -6.46
CA CYS A 12 -4.86 37.66 -6.10
C CYS A 12 -4.03 38.36 -7.19
N PRO A 13 -4.41 39.55 -7.71
CA PRO A 13 -3.68 40.20 -8.82
C PRO A 13 -2.23 40.54 -8.46
N GLU A 14 -1.96 40.86 -7.19
CA GLU A 14 -0.62 41.13 -6.65
C GLU A 14 0.07 39.87 -6.12
N GLY A 15 -0.59 38.70 -6.23
CA GLY A 15 -0.10 37.43 -5.75
C GLY A 15 -0.71 36.97 -4.42
N VAL A 16 -0.18 35.88 -3.86
CA VAL A 16 -0.65 35.29 -2.61
C VAL A 16 0.28 35.65 -1.45
N GLU A 17 -0.29 36.21 -0.41
CA GLU A 17 0.42 36.57 0.80
C GLU A 17 0.82 35.31 1.62
N TYR A 18 2.04 35.28 2.11
CA TYR A 18 2.52 34.29 3.05
C TYR A 18 2.46 34.83 4.46
N LYS A 19 1.67 34.16 5.33
CA LYS A 19 1.54 34.49 6.74
C LYS A 19 2.15 33.40 7.61
N THR A 20 2.59 33.77 8.80
CA THR A 20 2.91 32.76 9.80
C THR A 20 1.63 32.10 10.30
N LEU A 21 1.68 30.84 10.72
CA LEU A 21 0.52 30.18 11.28
C LEU A 21 -0.01 30.94 12.51
N GLY A 22 0.87 31.62 13.25
CA GLY A 22 0.49 32.45 14.40
C GLY A 22 -0.36 33.67 14.06
N GLU A 23 -0.33 34.17 12.82
CA GLU A 23 -1.18 35.30 12.38
C GLU A 23 -2.60 34.85 12.02
N ILE A 24 -2.80 33.56 11.72
CA ILE A 24 -4.11 33.03 11.25
C ILE A 24 -4.70 31.97 12.17
N ALA A 25 -3.95 31.51 13.17
CA ALA A 25 -4.34 30.43 14.06
C ALA A 25 -3.80 30.59 15.47
N SER A 26 -4.43 29.91 16.41
CA SER A 26 -3.90 29.66 17.74
C SER A 26 -3.64 28.16 17.92
N VAL A 27 -2.60 27.83 18.67
CA VAL A 27 -2.20 26.46 18.91
C VAL A 27 -2.22 26.15 20.39
N SER A 28 -2.85 25.05 20.79
CA SER A 28 -2.84 24.55 22.16
C SER A 28 -2.43 23.09 22.20
N ARG A 29 -1.74 22.67 23.27
CA ARG A 29 -1.42 21.25 23.49
C ARG A 29 -2.66 20.50 23.95
N GLY A 30 -2.83 19.24 23.53
CA GLY A 30 -3.92 18.37 23.98
C GLY A 30 -3.83 18.01 25.47
N GLY A 31 -4.82 17.28 25.96
CA GLY A 31 -4.97 16.88 27.37
C GLY A 31 -4.17 15.64 27.75
N SER A 32 -4.46 15.07 28.92
CA SER A 32 -3.60 14.04 29.56
C SER A 32 -4.15 12.62 29.56
N PHE A 33 -5.29 12.34 28.87
CA PHE A 33 -5.86 10.99 28.86
C PHE A 33 -4.99 10.00 28.07
N GLN A 34 -5.11 8.72 28.39
CA GLN A 34 -4.33 7.63 27.85
C GLN A 34 -5.24 6.51 27.29
N LYS A 35 -4.66 5.52 26.61
CA LYS A 35 -5.42 4.36 26.07
C LYS A 35 -6.26 3.61 27.11
N LYS A 36 -5.83 3.57 28.39
CA LYS A 36 -6.59 2.95 29.49
C LYS A 36 -7.93 3.65 29.79
N ASP A 37 -8.04 4.93 29.41
CA ASP A 37 -9.24 5.73 29.63
C ASP A 37 -10.29 5.57 28.54
N PHE A 38 -9.99 4.78 27.48
CA PHE A 38 -10.90 4.54 26.37
C PHE A 38 -12.16 3.79 26.78
N ARG A 39 -13.28 4.20 26.20
CA ARG A 39 -14.62 3.62 26.35
C ARG A 39 -15.23 3.40 24.97
N SER A 40 -16.28 2.57 24.92
CA SER A 40 -17.09 2.35 23.72
C SER A 40 -18.12 3.46 23.47
N SER A 41 -18.42 4.28 24.49
CA SER A 41 -19.35 5.41 24.42
C SER A 41 -18.94 6.48 25.41
N GLY A 42 -19.48 7.70 25.27
CA GLY A 42 -19.18 8.84 26.11
C GLY A 42 -18.77 10.06 25.29
N VAL A 43 -17.81 10.84 25.79
CA VAL A 43 -17.29 12.02 25.10
C VAL A 43 -16.30 11.58 24.01
N PRO A 44 -16.47 12.01 22.75
CA PRO A 44 -15.56 11.69 21.65
C PRO A 44 -14.11 12.07 22.00
N CYS A 45 -13.15 11.21 21.62
CA CYS A 45 -11.74 11.50 21.86
C CYS A 45 -10.82 11.07 20.70
N ILE A 46 -9.75 11.85 20.51
CA ILE A 46 -8.72 11.63 19.49
C ILE A 46 -7.38 11.42 20.21
N HIS A 47 -6.81 10.24 20.02
CA HIS A 47 -5.49 9.91 20.55
C HIS A 47 -4.43 9.95 19.44
N TYR A 48 -3.24 10.52 19.74
CA TYR A 48 -2.18 10.70 18.74
C TYR A 48 -1.83 9.42 17.95
N GLY A 49 -1.80 8.26 18.61
CA GLY A 49 -1.53 6.98 17.95
C GLY A 49 -2.59 6.57 16.91
N GLN A 50 -3.83 7.06 17.03
CA GLN A 50 -4.88 6.80 16.05
C GLN A 50 -4.72 7.69 14.81
N ILE A 51 -4.13 8.87 14.94
CA ILE A 51 -3.78 9.75 13.81
C ILE A 51 -2.81 9.04 12.87
N TYR A 52 -1.87 8.25 13.44
CA TYR A 52 -0.91 7.49 12.63
C TYR A 52 -1.48 6.23 12.00
N THR A 53 -2.45 5.57 12.63
CA THR A 53 -2.77 4.17 12.33
C THR A 53 -4.20 3.91 11.89
N LYS A 54 -5.13 4.83 12.17
CA LYS A 54 -6.58 4.57 12.04
C LYS A 54 -7.34 5.64 11.28
N TYR A 55 -6.98 6.91 11.46
CA TYR A 55 -7.68 8.02 10.86
C TYR A 55 -7.14 8.37 9.47
N GLY A 56 -8.03 8.74 8.56
CA GLY A 56 -7.70 9.49 7.35
C GLY A 56 -7.49 10.98 7.66
N LEU A 57 -7.28 11.79 6.62
CA LEU A 57 -7.04 13.23 6.77
C LEU A 57 -8.28 13.99 7.29
N PHE A 58 -9.47 13.53 6.98
CA PHE A 58 -10.75 14.13 7.36
C PHE A 58 -11.55 13.16 8.22
N VAL A 59 -12.02 13.60 9.38
CA VAL A 59 -12.64 12.73 10.39
C VAL A 59 -13.90 13.38 10.95
N ASP A 60 -15.03 12.76 10.73
CA ASP A 60 -16.35 13.18 11.23
C ASP A 60 -16.81 12.39 12.46
N LYS A 61 -16.22 11.22 12.72
CA LYS A 61 -16.58 10.35 13.85
C LYS A 61 -15.36 9.86 14.60
N ALA A 62 -15.40 9.96 15.93
CA ALA A 62 -14.37 9.43 16.79
C ALA A 62 -14.44 7.88 16.85
N LEU A 63 -13.29 7.23 16.85
CA LEU A 63 -13.18 5.77 17.02
C LEU A 63 -13.24 5.33 18.49
N THR A 64 -13.05 6.27 19.42
CA THR A 64 -12.99 6.02 20.86
C THR A 64 -13.59 7.18 21.63
N TYR A 65 -14.01 6.88 22.85
CA TYR A 65 -14.64 7.84 23.76
C TYR A 65 -13.94 7.80 25.12
N ILE A 66 -14.21 8.80 25.96
CA ILE A 66 -13.80 8.83 27.36
C ILE A 66 -14.98 9.20 28.25
N ASP A 67 -14.88 8.87 29.54
CA ASP A 67 -15.90 9.25 30.52
C ASP A 67 -15.97 10.77 30.69
N GLU A 68 -17.14 11.33 31.01
CA GLU A 68 -17.32 12.76 31.27
C GLU A 68 -16.43 13.29 32.37
N SER A 69 -16.17 12.49 33.40
CA SER A 69 -15.28 12.86 34.50
C SER A 69 -13.83 13.06 34.04
N CYS A 70 -13.37 12.23 33.10
CA CYS A 70 -12.08 12.37 32.45
C CYS A 70 -12.08 13.58 31.51
N ALA A 71 -13.15 13.76 30.75
CA ALA A 71 -13.30 14.82 29.77
C ALA A 71 -13.24 16.24 30.37
N LYS A 72 -13.74 16.45 31.58
CA LYS A 72 -13.70 17.75 32.26
C LYS A 72 -12.31 18.38 32.37
N LYS A 73 -11.26 17.57 32.34
CA LYS A 73 -9.86 17.98 32.49
C LYS A 73 -9.10 18.06 31.15
N GLN A 74 -9.80 17.81 30.02
CA GLN A 74 -9.14 17.72 28.74
C GLN A 74 -9.24 19.03 27.92
N LYS A 75 -8.47 19.07 26.84
CA LYS A 75 -8.56 20.07 25.79
C LYS A 75 -9.36 19.47 24.63
N PHE A 76 -10.10 20.32 23.91
CA PHE A 76 -11.04 19.89 22.89
C PHE A 76 -10.75 20.53 21.55
N ALA A 77 -10.82 19.73 20.52
CA ALA A 77 -11.00 20.18 19.14
C ALA A 77 -12.47 20.43 18.87
N LYS A 78 -12.75 21.52 18.17
CA LYS A 78 -14.07 21.86 17.62
C LYS A 78 -14.14 21.48 16.16
N THR A 79 -15.32 21.47 15.57
CA THR A 79 -15.51 21.30 14.13
C THR A 79 -14.64 22.27 13.34
N ASN A 80 -13.94 21.76 12.32
CA ASN A 80 -12.92 22.44 11.51
C ASN A 80 -11.59 22.74 12.21
N ASP A 81 -11.34 22.30 13.43
CA ASP A 81 -10.00 22.34 13.99
C ASP A 81 -9.10 21.27 13.39
N ILE A 82 -7.80 21.57 13.34
CA ILE A 82 -6.80 20.60 12.94
C ILE A 82 -6.15 20.02 14.20
N VAL A 83 -6.12 18.70 14.29
CA VAL A 83 -5.43 17.94 15.34
C VAL A 83 -4.19 17.33 14.76
N MET A 84 -3.02 17.79 15.23
CA MET A 84 -1.71 17.40 14.71
C MET A 84 -0.92 16.62 15.75
N ALA A 85 -0.41 15.44 15.39
CA ALA A 85 0.48 14.64 16.24
C ALA A 85 1.88 15.27 16.27
N VAL A 86 2.33 15.70 17.45
CA VAL A 86 3.59 16.46 17.59
C VAL A 86 4.76 15.61 18.08
N THR A 87 4.59 14.29 18.25
CA THR A 87 5.66 13.34 18.60
C THR A 87 5.58 12.10 17.71
N SER A 88 6.73 11.63 17.20
CA SER A 88 6.84 10.43 16.36
C SER A 88 8.20 9.75 16.56
N GLU A 89 8.38 8.57 15.97
CA GLU A 89 9.67 7.86 15.91
C GLU A 89 10.59 8.38 14.79
N ASN A 90 10.03 9.12 13.83
CA ASN A 90 10.77 9.65 12.68
C ASN A 90 10.28 11.05 12.26
N ILE A 91 11.08 11.73 11.43
CA ILE A 91 10.80 13.08 10.95
C ILE A 91 9.70 13.11 9.87
N GLU A 92 9.53 12.02 9.15
CA GLU A 92 8.54 11.88 8.09
C GLU A 92 7.13 11.95 8.67
N ASP A 93 6.90 11.24 9.75
CA ASP A 93 5.58 11.08 10.36
C ASP A 93 5.21 12.20 11.36
N VAL A 94 6.19 12.83 12.05
CA VAL A 94 5.87 13.92 12.96
C VAL A 94 5.10 15.03 12.24
N CYS A 95 4.14 15.66 12.91
CA CYS A 95 3.18 16.62 12.37
C CYS A 95 2.14 16.04 11.41
N LYS A 96 1.94 14.71 11.40
CA LYS A 96 0.75 14.13 10.79
C LYS A 96 -0.50 14.70 11.45
N CYS A 97 -1.51 15.08 10.66
CA CYS A 97 -2.68 15.76 11.18
C CYS A 97 -3.98 15.17 10.63
N ILE A 98 -5.06 15.51 11.30
CA ILE A 98 -6.43 15.30 10.84
C ILE A 98 -7.22 16.60 10.98
N VAL A 99 -8.26 16.78 10.17
CA VAL A 99 -9.30 17.79 10.36
C VAL A 99 -10.45 17.13 11.10
N TRP A 100 -10.86 17.71 12.22
CA TRP A 100 -12.05 17.26 12.92
C TRP A 100 -13.30 17.90 12.29
N LEU A 101 -14.16 17.08 11.70
CA LEU A 101 -15.40 17.49 11.03
C LEU A 101 -16.67 17.09 11.80
N GLY A 102 -16.52 16.42 12.97
CA GLY A 102 -17.66 16.01 13.79
C GLY A 102 -18.41 17.20 14.37
N ASP A 103 -19.73 17.02 14.57
CA ASP A 103 -20.61 18.06 15.13
C ASP A 103 -20.31 18.34 16.61
N GLU A 104 -19.85 17.32 17.34
CA GLU A 104 -19.48 17.45 18.74
C GLU A 104 -17.97 17.72 18.89
N ARG A 105 -17.63 18.46 19.96
CA ARG A 105 -16.22 18.63 20.32
C ARG A 105 -15.58 17.31 20.73
N ALA A 106 -14.35 17.06 20.31
CA ALA A 106 -13.57 15.87 20.67
C ALA A 106 -12.43 16.18 21.62
N ALA A 107 -12.28 15.43 22.70
CA ALA A 107 -11.13 15.53 23.59
C ALA A 107 -9.85 15.05 22.88
N VAL A 108 -8.72 15.73 23.05
CA VAL A 108 -7.48 15.47 22.30
C VAL A 108 -6.35 15.13 23.26
N SER A 109 -5.56 14.09 22.94
CA SER A 109 -4.49 13.59 23.81
C SER A 109 -3.23 14.48 23.84
N GLY A 110 -2.37 14.33 24.86
CA GLY A 110 -1.27 15.23 25.17
C GLY A 110 -0.08 15.25 24.21
N HIS A 111 0.04 14.26 23.31
CA HIS A 111 1.06 14.23 22.26
C HIS A 111 0.58 14.84 20.93
N THR A 112 -0.40 15.75 21.02
CA THR A 112 -0.97 16.47 19.90
C THR A 112 -1.01 17.96 20.14
N ALA A 113 -1.10 18.73 19.05
CA ALA A 113 -1.49 20.13 19.02
C ALA A 113 -2.88 20.26 18.43
N ILE A 114 -3.70 21.14 19.00
CA ILE A 114 -4.99 21.58 18.45
C ILE A 114 -4.74 22.93 17.81
N ILE A 115 -5.04 23.06 16.53
CA ILE A 115 -4.87 24.29 15.75
C ILE A 115 -6.27 24.85 15.46
N HIS A 116 -6.63 25.94 16.12
CA HIS A 116 -7.85 26.71 15.85
C HIS A 116 -7.51 27.83 14.87
N HIS A 117 -8.25 27.93 13.78
CA HIS A 117 -7.98 28.86 12.70
C HIS A 117 -9.28 29.39 12.06
N ASN A 118 -9.14 30.40 11.19
CA ASN A 118 -10.23 31.02 10.44
C ASN A 118 -10.16 30.76 8.93
N GLN A 119 -9.30 29.83 8.51
CA GLN A 119 -9.11 29.45 7.11
C GLN A 119 -9.94 28.21 6.75
N ASN A 120 -9.89 27.78 5.48
CA ASN A 120 -10.43 26.48 5.10
C ASN A 120 -9.59 25.36 5.72
N ALA A 121 -10.19 24.53 6.58
CA ALA A 121 -9.48 23.48 7.32
C ALA A 121 -8.83 22.45 6.41
N LYS A 122 -9.54 22.05 5.33
CA LYS A 122 -9.01 21.09 4.36
C LYS A 122 -7.81 21.67 3.60
N TYR A 123 -7.85 22.95 3.25
CA TYR A 123 -6.75 23.66 2.60
C TYR A 123 -5.47 23.61 3.45
N LEU A 124 -5.56 23.96 4.73
CA LEU A 124 -4.42 23.90 5.64
C LEU A 124 -3.95 22.46 5.85
N ALA A 125 -4.85 21.50 5.99
CA ALA A 125 -4.49 20.11 6.14
C ALA A 125 -3.73 19.57 4.90
N TYR A 126 -4.16 19.90 3.70
CA TYR A 126 -3.43 19.58 2.47
C TYR A 126 -2.05 20.25 2.43
N TYR A 127 -1.96 21.51 2.84
CA TYR A 127 -0.68 22.22 2.92
C TYR A 127 0.30 21.52 3.86
N PHE A 128 -0.14 21.03 5.00
CA PHE A 128 0.71 20.28 5.95
C PHE A 128 1.22 18.93 5.41
N HIS A 129 0.82 18.54 4.22
CA HIS A 129 1.35 17.35 3.52
C HIS A 129 2.31 17.71 2.37
N THR A 130 2.58 19.00 2.12
CA THR A 130 3.48 19.44 1.03
C THR A 130 4.95 19.33 1.42
N GLN A 131 5.81 19.28 0.41
CA GLN A 131 7.27 19.35 0.58
C GLN A 131 7.72 20.68 1.20
N MET A 132 6.99 21.77 0.92
CA MET A 132 7.27 23.09 1.51
C MET A 132 7.06 23.05 3.04
N PHE A 133 5.98 22.47 3.52
CA PHE A 133 5.78 22.27 4.96
C PHE A 133 6.82 21.31 5.54
N PHE A 134 7.15 20.22 4.82
CA PHE A 134 8.18 19.27 5.26
C PHE A 134 9.52 19.97 5.49
N ALA A 135 9.95 20.83 4.57
CA ALA A 135 11.19 21.57 4.69
C ALA A 135 11.20 22.53 5.91
N GLN A 136 10.05 23.09 6.27
CA GLN A 136 9.91 23.96 7.46
C GLN A 136 9.86 23.15 8.76
N LYS A 137 9.05 22.07 8.81
CA LYS A 137 8.95 21.24 10.02
C LYS A 137 10.27 20.61 10.40
N ARG A 138 11.10 20.24 9.41
CA ARG A 138 12.44 19.68 9.64
C ARG A 138 13.35 20.61 10.41
N LYS A 139 13.19 21.94 10.28
CA LYS A 139 14.00 22.95 10.99
C LYS A 139 13.61 23.12 12.45
N ILE A 140 12.35 22.80 12.80
CA ILE A 140 11.81 23.01 14.16
C ILE A 140 11.64 21.70 14.94
N ALA A 141 11.80 20.55 14.27
CA ALA A 141 11.77 19.24 14.90
C ALA A 141 13.08 18.97 15.65
N HIS A 142 12.98 18.31 16.81
CA HIS A 142 14.12 17.96 17.66
C HIS A 142 13.94 16.57 18.27
N GLY A 143 15.03 15.99 18.79
CA GLY A 143 15.07 14.66 19.37
C GLY A 143 15.66 13.62 18.41
N THR A 144 16.18 12.50 18.96
CA THR A 144 16.87 11.45 18.19
C THR A 144 16.13 10.12 18.21
N LYS A 145 15.61 9.68 19.36
CA LYS A 145 14.81 8.45 19.49
C LYS A 145 13.31 8.72 19.37
N VAL A 146 12.89 9.87 19.88
CA VAL A 146 11.54 10.42 19.73
C VAL A 146 11.72 11.80 19.14
N VAL A 147 11.17 12.01 17.97
CA VAL A 147 11.14 13.30 17.29
C VAL A 147 9.93 14.06 17.79
N GLU A 148 10.14 15.28 18.27
CA GLU A 148 9.08 16.16 18.77
C GLU A 148 9.12 17.52 18.06
N VAL A 149 7.94 18.09 17.84
CA VAL A 149 7.75 19.49 17.46
C VAL A 149 6.97 20.19 18.57
N THR A 150 7.58 21.18 19.20
CA THR A 150 6.91 21.96 20.23
C THR A 150 5.72 22.73 19.63
N PRO A 151 4.48 22.65 20.17
CA PRO A 151 3.31 23.28 19.58
C PRO A 151 3.47 24.79 19.30
N SER A 152 4.17 25.54 20.16
CA SER A 152 4.43 26.96 19.93
C SER A 152 5.32 27.23 18.72
N LYS A 153 6.19 26.30 18.33
CA LYS A 153 7.05 26.41 17.14
C LYS A 153 6.27 26.22 15.83
N LEU A 154 5.09 25.61 15.88
CA LEU A 154 4.20 25.54 14.73
C LEU A 154 3.71 26.94 14.31
N LEU A 155 3.62 27.89 15.26
CA LEU A 155 3.20 29.25 14.96
C LEU A 155 4.19 30.01 14.05
N ASP A 156 5.45 29.59 14.00
CA ASP A 156 6.49 30.16 13.14
C ASP A 156 6.42 29.66 11.69
N ILE A 157 5.63 28.64 11.39
CA ILE A 157 5.45 28.07 10.05
C ILE A 157 4.78 29.09 9.13
N ARG A 158 5.37 29.35 7.98
CA ARG A 158 4.80 30.21 6.95
C ARG A 158 3.91 29.41 6.01
N VAL A 159 2.70 29.88 5.80
CA VAL A 159 1.68 29.27 4.93
C VAL A 159 1.18 30.29 3.91
N PRO A 160 0.96 29.92 2.64
CA PRO A 160 0.28 30.81 1.71
C PRO A 160 -1.20 30.92 2.10
N VAL A 161 -1.74 32.14 2.11
CA VAL A 161 -3.11 32.42 2.54
C VAL A 161 -3.87 33.15 1.44
N PRO A 162 -4.24 32.45 0.34
CA PRO A 162 -5.11 33.07 -0.65
C PRO A 162 -6.50 33.28 -0.06
N PRO A 163 -7.36 34.13 -0.68
CA PRO A 163 -8.75 34.30 -0.27
C PRO A 163 -9.53 32.98 -0.21
N LEU A 164 -10.51 32.89 0.68
CA LEU A 164 -11.29 31.67 0.93
C LEU A 164 -11.88 31.01 -0.35
N PRO A 165 -12.39 31.77 -1.36
CA PRO A 165 -12.86 31.16 -2.61
C PRO A 165 -11.75 30.39 -3.36
N VAL A 166 -10.53 30.90 -3.36
CA VAL A 166 -9.36 30.24 -3.98
C VAL A 166 -8.98 28.98 -3.19
N GLN A 167 -8.95 29.07 -1.83
CA GLN A 167 -8.74 27.90 -0.97
C GLN A 167 -9.80 26.84 -1.24
N GLY A 168 -11.06 27.23 -1.36
CA GLY A 168 -12.18 26.32 -1.64
C GLY A 168 -12.04 25.59 -2.97
N GLU A 169 -11.61 26.29 -4.03
CA GLU A 169 -11.43 25.67 -5.35
C GLU A 169 -10.22 24.72 -5.38
N ILE A 170 -9.12 25.08 -4.71
CA ILE A 170 -7.97 24.17 -4.53
C ILE A 170 -8.40 22.89 -3.81
N VAL A 171 -9.17 23.04 -2.71
CA VAL A 171 -9.69 21.89 -1.96
C VAL A 171 -10.58 21.02 -2.85
N ARG A 172 -11.47 21.61 -3.65
CA ARG A 172 -12.35 20.88 -4.57
C ARG A 172 -11.53 20.02 -5.56
N ILE A 173 -10.46 20.58 -6.11
CA ILE A 173 -9.58 19.85 -7.03
C ILE A 173 -8.89 18.70 -6.30
N LEU A 174 -8.34 18.93 -5.12
CA LEU A 174 -7.60 17.89 -4.36
C LEU A 174 -8.54 16.80 -3.80
N ASP A 175 -9.76 17.17 -3.38
CA ASP A 175 -10.79 16.22 -2.94
C ASP A 175 -11.14 15.25 -4.09
N ASN A 176 -11.31 15.74 -5.33
CA ASN A 176 -11.59 14.89 -6.51
C ASN A 176 -10.47 13.86 -6.76
N PHE A 177 -9.20 14.23 -6.62
CA PHE A 177 -8.09 13.26 -6.74
C PHE A 177 -8.14 12.19 -5.64
N THR A 178 -8.47 12.60 -4.43
CA THR A 178 -8.56 11.69 -3.27
C THR A 178 -9.72 10.70 -3.45
N GLU A 179 -10.88 11.19 -3.89
CA GLU A 179 -12.06 10.39 -4.16
C GLU A 179 -11.80 9.37 -5.28
N LEU A 180 -11.25 9.81 -6.41
CA LEU A 180 -10.88 8.92 -7.51
C LEU A 180 -9.91 7.81 -7.08
N THR A 181 -8.91 8.14 -6.26
CA THR A 181 -7.96 7.15 -5.74
C THR A 181 -8.65 6.15 -4.80
N ALA A 182 -9.61 6.61 -3.99
CA ALA A 182 -10.40 5.74 -3.12
C ALA A 182 -11.31 4.81 -3.93
N GLU A 183 -11.97 5.31 -4.97
CA GLU A 183 -12.79 4.50 -5.89
C GLU A 183 -11.98 3.41 -6.58
N LEU A 184 -10.83 3.75 -7.15
CA LEU A 184 -9.93 2.76 -7.79
C LEU A 184 -9.44 1.69 -6.79
N THR A 185 -9.17 2.08 -5.55
CA THR A 185 -8.79 1.14 -4.49
C THR A 185 -9.94 0.21 -4.09
N ALA A 186 -11.15 0.74 -4.02
CA ALA A 186 -12.36 -0.06 -3.77
C ALA A 186 -12.63 -1.01 -4.94
N GLU A 187 -12.48 -0.55 -6.18
CA GLU A 187 -12.60 -1.39 -7.37
C GLU A 187 -11.58 -2.52 -7.36
N LEU A 188 -10.30 -2.24 -7.10
CA LEU A 188 -9.27 -3.27 -6.98
C LEU A 188 -9.65 -4.33 -5.95
N THR A 189 -10.17 -3.92 -4.80
CA THR A 189 -10.61 -4.83 -3.74
C THR A 189 -11.79 -5.70 -4.22
N ALA A 190 -12.74 -5.12 -4.92
CA ALA A 190 -13.88 -5.83 -5.48
C ALA A 190 -13.45 -6.82 -6.57
N ARG A 191 -12.53 -6.41 -7.46
CA ARG A 191 -11.97 -7.26 -8.52
C ARG A 191 -11.17 -8.44 -7.97
N LYS A 192 -10.38 -8.24 -6.91
CA LYS A 192 -9.68 -9.35 -6.23
C LYS A 192 -10.66 -10.37 -5.67
N LYS A 193 -11.74 -9.96 -4.99
CA LYS A 193 -12.79 -10.87 -4.51
C LYS A 193 -13.51 -11.59 -5.65
N GLN A 194 -13.77 -10.88 -6.75
CA GLN A 194 -14.38 -11.46 -7.94
C GLN A 194 -13.47 -12.52 -8.57
N TYR A 195 -12.17 -12.24 -8.69
CA TYR A 195 -11.17 -13.19 -9.15
C TYR A 195 -11.15 -14.46 -8.29
N GLU A 196 -11.06 -14.32 -6.95
CA GLU A 196 -11.07 -15.46 -6.02
C GLU A 196 -12.32 -16.32 -6.19
N TYR A 197 -13.49 -15.69 -6.29
CA TYR A 197 -14.76 -16.40 -6.50
C TYR A 197 -14.78 -17.18 -7.82
N TYR A 198 -14.41 -16.54 -8.94
CA TYR A 198 -14.43 -17.21 -10.24
C TYR A 198 -13.34 -18.27 -10.35
N ARG A 199 -12.15 -18.01 -9.82
CA ARG A 199 -11.08 -19.00 -9.73
C ARG A 199 -11.58 -20.27 -9.04
N ASP A 200 -12.12 -20.14 -7.86
CA ASP A 200 -12.56 -21.30 -7.09
C ASP A 200 -13.73 -22.04 -7.76
N ARG A 201 -14.62 -21.30 -8.41
CA ARG A 201 -15.74 -21.89 -9.16
C ARG A 201 -15.28 -22.62 -10.42
N LEU A 202 -14.43 -22.00 -11.25
CA LEU A 202 -13.93 -22.60 -12.49
C LEU A 202 -13.05 -23.84 -12.21
N LEU A 203 -12.29 -23.82 -11.13
CA LEU A 203 -11.40 -24.92 -10.75
C LEU A 203 -12.11 -26.07 -9.97
N SER A 204 -13.38 -25.89 -9.60
CA SER A 204 -14.13 -26.90 -8.83
C SER A 204 -15.23 -27.62 -9.61
N HIS A 205 -15.69 -27.08 -10.74
CA HIS A 205 -16.89 -27.55 -11.43
C HIS A 205 -16.61 -27.93 -12.89
N ASP A 206 -16.06 -29.10 -13.10
CA ASP A 206 -16.15 -29.75 -14.40
C ASP A 206 -16.74 -31.15 -14.20
N ILE A 207 -17.95 -31.40 -14.78
CA ILE A 207 -18.68 -32.66 -14.68
C ILE A 207 -17.92 -33.80 -15.40
N HIS A 208 -17.03 -33.46 -16.32
CA HIS A 208 -16.24 -34.39 -17.13
C HIS A 208 -14.78 -34.48 -16.68
N ALA A 209 -14.38 -33.75 -15.64
CA ALA A 209 -13.00 -33.77 -15.18
C ALA A 209 -12.70 -35.00 -14.31
N ARG A 210 -11.52 -35.54 -14.50
CA ARG A 210 -10.98 -36.59 -13.64
C ARG A 210 -10.58 -36.00 -12.27
N VAL A 211 -11.01 -36.63 -11.19
CA VAL A 211 -10.42 -36.40 -9.87
C VAL A 211 -9.15 -37.24 -9.77
N GLY A 212 -8.05 -36.59 -9.52
CA GLY A 212 -6.71 -37.20 -9.41
C GLY A 212 -5.89 -36.60 -8.29
N LYS A 213 -4.63 -36.96 -8.27
CA LYS A 213 -3.65 -36.39 -7.34
C LYS A 213 -2.79 -35.34 -8.05
N LEU A 214 -2.22 -34.40 -7.28
CA LEU A 214 -1.36 -33.36 -7.83
C LEU A 214 -0.18 -33.96 -8.64
N ILE A 215 0.39 -35.06 -8.15
CA ILE A 215 1.49 -35.76 -8.84
C ILE A 215 1.10 -36.24 -10.27
N ASP A 216 -0.17 -36.50 -10.52
CA ASP A 216 -0.65 -36.94 -11.82
C ASP A 216 -0.52 -35.86 -12.92
N MET A 217 -0.38 -34.59 -12.51
CA MET A 217 -0.16 -33.45 -13.41
C MET A 217 1.32 -33.19 -13.70
N LEU A 218 2.24 -33.80 -12.96
CA LEU A 218 3.65 -33.43 -12.99
C LEU A 218 4.47 -34.36 -13.87
N GLU A 219 5.55 -33.83 -14.47
CA GLU A 219 6.53 -34.58 -15.24
C GLU A 219 7.40 -35.51 -14.34
N SER A 220 7.64 -35.05 -13.12
CA SER A 220 8.45 -35.75 -12.12
C SER A 220 7.96 -35.41 -10.70
N PRO A 221 8.35 -36.20 -9.68
CA PRO A 221 8.06 -35.87 -8.30
C PRO A 221 8.49 -34.44 -7.94
N ILE A 222 7.74 -33.83 -7.01
CA ILE A 222 8.02 -32.49 -6.51
C ILE A 222 9.44 -32.46 -5.93
N THR A 223 10.20 -31.44 -6.27
CA THR A 223 11.56 -31.25 -5.81
C THR A 223 11.71 -29.91 -5.07
N ASP A 224 12.88 -29.69 -4.47
CA ASP A 224 13.23 -28.44 -3.79
C ASP A 224 14.73 -28.12 -4.00
N GLY A 225 15.14 -26.94 -3.59
CA GLY A 225 16.53 -26.53 -3.58
C GLY A 225 17.37 -27.25 -2.51
N PRO A 226 18.66 -26.94 -2.41
CA PRO A 226 19.57 -27.54 -1.41
C PRO A 226 19.11 -27.17 0.02
N HIS A 227 19.35 -28.11 0.95
CA HIS A 227 19.15 -27.87 2.38
C HIS A 227 20.35 -27.20 3.05
N THR A 228 21.53 -27.28 2.40
CA THR A 228 22.75 -26.62 2.87
C THR A 228 22.65 -25.12 2.68
N THR A 229 23.00 -24.35 3.70
CA THR A 229 23.09 -22.89 3.60
C THR A 229 24.30 -22.54 2.69
N PRO A 230 24.05 -21.83 1.56
CA PRO A 230 25.16 -21.49 0.66
C PRO A 230 26.00 -20.34 1.26
N GLN A 231 27.26 -20.31 0.85
CA GLN A 231 28.07 -19.10 1.01
C GLN A 231 27.63 -18.08 -0.04
N LEU A 232 27.07 -16.95 0.45
CA LEU A 232 26.64 -15.86 -0.42
C LEU A 232 27.83 -15.02 -0.88
N VAL A 233 27.76 -14.54 -2.12
CA VAL A 233 28.76 -13.68 -2.75
C VAL A 233 28.14 -12.36 -3.17
N SER A 234 28.96 -11.34 -3.48
CA SER A 234 28.48 -10.00 -3.86
C SER A 234 27.84 -9.96 -5.25
N SER A 235 28.21 -10.87 -6.14
CA SER A 235 27.67 -10.99 -7.49
C SER A 235 27.72 -12.46 -7.95
N GLY A 236 26.83 -12.86 -8.85
CA GLY A 236 26.74 -14.24 -9.34
C GLY A 236 25.31 -14.60 -9.72
N ILE A 237 24.94 -15.87 -9.47
CA ILE A 237 23.61 -16.38 -9.79
C ILE A 237 22.62 -16.01 -8.65
N PRO A 238 21.46 -15.37 -8.95
CA PRO A 238 20.44 -15.07 -7.94
C PRO A 238 19.98 -16.34 -7.22
N PHE A 239 19.88 -16.27 -5.89
CA PHE A 239 19.43 -17.37 -5.04
C PHE A 239 18.19 -16.97 -4.26
N LEU A 240 17.08 -17.63 -4.54
CA LEU A 240 15.76 -17.26 -4.04
C LEU A 240 15.37 -18.11 -2.82
N SER A 241 14.66 -17.50 -1.89
CA SER A 241 14.04 -18.14 -0.73
C SER A 241 12.55 -17.81 -0.69
N ALA A 242 11.84 -18.33 0.31
CA ALA A 242 10.41 -18.12 0.52
C ALA A 242 9.98 -16.64 0.46
N GLU A 243 10.86 -15.73 0.87
CA GLU A 243 10.61 -14.29 0.88
C GLU A 243 10.45 -13.68 -0.53
N ALA A 244 11.01 -14.36 -1.54
CA ALA A 244 10.91 -13.94 -2.94
C ALA A 244 9.58 -14.35 -3.60
N ILE A 245 8.71 -15.12 -2.91
CA ILE A 245 7.45 -15.61 -3.47
C ILE A 245 6.28 -14.98 -2.73
N TYR A 246 5.59 -14.05 -3.39
CA TYR A 246 4.34 -13.45 -2.90
C TYR A 246 3.52 -12.88 -4.06
N ASP A 247 2.23 -12.65 -3.83
CA ASP A 247 1.27 -12.11 -4.81
C ASP A 247 1.27 -12.83 -6.18
N GLY A 248 1.51 -14.15 -6.19
CA GLY A 248 1.55 -14.96 -7.41
C GLY A 248 2.84 -14.81 -8.23
N GLN A 249 3.77 -13.96 -7.83
CA GLN A 249 4.98 -13.60 -8.58
C GLN A 249 6.25 -14.04 -7.88
N ILE A 250 7.34 -14.01 -8.64
CA ILE A 250 8.72 -14.21 -8.15
C ILE A 250 9.43 -12.86 -8.16
N HIS A 251 9.81 -12.39 -6.98
CA HIS A 251 10.42 -11.09 -6.75
C HIS A 251 11.94 -11.22 -6.60
N PHE A 252 12.67 -11.00 -7.68
CA PHE A 252 14.13 -11.11 -7.70
C PHE A 252 14.83 -10.06 -6.83
N GLU A 253 14.20 -8.92 -6.56
CA GLU A 253 14.70 -7.90 -5.64
C GLU A 253 14.70 -8.39 -4.17
N LYS A 254 13.88 -9.42 -3.85
CA LYS A 254 13.83 -10.10 -2.54
C LYS A 254 14.69 -11.36 -2.50
N LYS A 255 15.61 -11.54 -3.46
CA LYS A 255 16.57 -12.65 -3.41
C LYS A 255 17.35 -12.67 -2.10
N ARG A 256 17.69 -13.84 -1.61
CA ARG A 256 18.53 -14.01 -0.43
C ARG A 256 19.96 -13.48 -0.64
N GLY A 257 20.44 -13.50 -1.86
CA GLY A 257 21.74 -13.05 -2.30
C GLY A 257 22.14 -13.69 -3.62
N TYR A 258 23.43 -13.74 -3.86
CA TYR A 258 24.00 -14.43 -5.01
C TYR A 258 24.82 -15.62 -4.56
N ILE A 259 24.84 -16.68 -5.39
CA ILE A 259 25.70 -17.88 -5.24
C ILE A 259 26.72 -17.97 -6.35
N THR A 260 27.79 -18.73 -6.12
CA THR A 260 28.81 -18.99 -7.13
C THR A 260 28.24 -19.89 -8.22
N GLU A 261 28.81 -19.79 -9.42
CA GLU A 261 28.46 -20.67 -10.54
C GLU A 261 28.74 -22.16 -10.22
N GLN A 262 29.79 -22.44 -9.46
CA GLN A 262 30.09 -23.80 -9.02
C GLN A 262 28.99 -24.37 -8.14
N PHE A 263 28.51 -23.61 -7.15
CA PHE A 263 27.41 -24.03 -6.27
C PHE A 263 26.09 -24.18 -7.05
N ASP A 264 25.80 -23.27 -7.98
CA ASP A 264 24.63 -23.36 -8.85
C ASP A 264 24.68 -24.64 -9.71
N ASN A 265 25.82 -24.97 -10.29
CA ASN A 265 25.99 -26.20 -11.07
C ASN A 265 25.76 -27.47 -10.20
N GLU A 266 26.15 -27.45 -8.92
CA GLU A 266 25.84 -28.55 -7.99
C GLU A 266 24.32 -28.63 -7.71
N CYS A 267 23.64 -27.49 -7.48
CA CYS A 267 22.19 -27.44 -7.28
C CYS A 267 21.44 -27.95 -8.52
N CYS A 268 21.89 -27.57 -9.71
CA CYS A 268 21.30 -27.95 -10.99
C CYS A 268 21.37 -29.47 -11.29
N LYS A 269 22.22 -30.23 -10.60
CA LYS A 269 22.22 -31.71 -10.70
C LYS A 269 20.95 -32.32 -10.15
N LYS A 270 20.34 -31.69 -9.13
CA LYS A 270 19.06 -32.08 -8.53
C LYS A 270 17.87 -31.45 -9.24
N TYR A 271 17.90 -30.13 -9.41
CA TYR A 271 16.86 -29.38 -10.03
C TYR A 271 17.41 -28.08 -10.64
N LYS A 272 17.04 -27.82 -11.87
CA LYS A 272 17.33 -26.57 -12.58
C LYS A 272 16.01 -25.83 -12.85
N PRO A 273 15.80 -24.64 -12.30
CA PRO A 273 14.62 -23.82 -12.60
C PRO A 273 14.51 -23.54 -14.10
N GLN A 274 13.28 -23.58 -14.62
CA GLN A 274 12.97 -23.27 -16.01
C GLN A 274 11.71 -22.43 -16.08
N LYS A 275 11.56 -21.68 -17.15
CA LYS A 275 10.32 -20.99 -17.48
C LYS A 275 9.15 -21.96 -17.47
N ASN A 276 7.99 -21.50 -16.99
CA ASN A 276 6.78 -22.27 -16.79
C ASN A 276 6.80 -23.23 -15.58
N ASP A 277 7.86 -23.30 -14.79
CA ASP A 277 7.81 -23.99 -13.51
C ASP A 277 6.87 -23.24 -12.54
N VAL A 278 6.23 -23.99 -11.66
CA VAL A 278 5.38 -23.43 -10.60
C VAL A 278 6.01 -23.74 -9.25
N PHE A 279 6.18 -22.70 -8.45
CA PHE A 279 6.76 -22.80 -7.13
C PHE A 279 5.71 -22.65 -6.04
N MET A 280 5.88 -23.40 -4.93
CA MET A 280 5.10 -23.18 -3.71
C MET A 280 6.04 -23.11 -2.51
N VAL A 281 5.82 -22.14 -1.65
CA VAL A 281 6.51 -22.10 -0.35
C VAL A 281 5.98 -23.24 0.50
N LYS A 282 6.86 -24.19 0.84
CA LYS A 282 6.49 -25.38 1.63
C LYS A 282 6.85 -25.25 3.11
N SER A 283 7.66 -24.28 3.50
CA SER A 283 8.04 -24.11 4.90
C SER A 283 8.23 -22.64 5.30
N GLY A 284 7.88 -22.32 6.56
CA GLY A 284 7.91 -20.97 7.13
C GLY A 284 6.53 -20.31 7.22
N SER A 285 6.51 -19.06 7.69
CA SER A 285 5.27 -18.29 7.92
C SER A 285 4.43 -18.03 6.65
N THR A 286 5.04 -18.18 5.48
CA THR A 286 4.40 -17.96 4.17
C THR A 286 4.08 -19.27 3.43
N THR A 287 4.06 -20.42 4.14
CA THR A 287 3.71 -21.72 3.58
C THR A 287 2.37 -21.67 2.82
N GLY A 288 2.37 -22.18 1.60
CA GLY A 288 1.22 -22.17 0.68
C GLY A 288 1.25 -21.04 -0.35
N LYS A 289 2.11 -20.03 -0.25
CA LYS A 289 2.26 -19.02 -1.31
C LYS A 289 2.83 -19.65 -2.58
N VAL A 290 2.30 -19.21 -3.71
CA VAL A 290 2.60 -19.75 -5.04
C VAL A 290 3.24 -18.68 -5.90
N GLY A 291 4.22 -19.04 -6.72
CA GLY A 291 4.83 -18.18 -7.71
C GLY A 291 4.99 -18.90 -9.05
N TYR A 292 4.91 -18.15 -10.14
CA TYR A 292 5.08 -18.65 -11.50
C TYR A 292 6.40 -18.17 -12.10
N VAL A 293 7.16 -19.05 -12.73
CA VAL A 293 8.42 -18.71 -13.39
C VAL A 293 8.13 -18.22 -14.80
N ASP A 294 8.22 -16.92 -15.04
CA ASP A 294 7.96 -16.28 -16.33
C ASP A 294 9.22 -15.82 -17.07
N THR A 295 10.41 -16.10 -16.51
CA THR A 295 11.70 -15.70 -17.08
C THR A 295 12.54 -16.89 -17.51
N ASP A 296 13.41 -16.66 -18.49
CA ASP A 296 14.46 -17.57 -18.91
C ASP A 296 15.82 -17.26 -18.24
N ASP A 297 15.87 -16.24 -17.37
CA ASP A 297 17.08 -15.87 -16.64
C ASP A 297 17.53 -17.00 -15.71
N ARG A 298 18.86 -17.15 -15.59
CA ARG A 298 19.47 -18.15 -14.72
C ARG A 298 19.35 -17.73 -13.24
N PHE A 299 18.77 -18.58 -12.43
CA PHE A 299 18.68 -18.43 -10.97
C PHE A 299 18.55 -19.81 -10.31
N ASN A 300 18.62 -19.85 -8.99
CA ASN A 300 18.36 -21.08 -8.23
C ASN A 300 17.51 -20.78 -6.97
N ILE A 301 16.97 -21.84 -6.37
CA ILE A 301 16.04 -21.77 -5.23
C ILE A 301 16.57 -22.51 -4.01
N TRP A 302 16.16 -22.10 -2.82
CA TRP A 302 16.46 -22.79 -1.56
C TRP A 302 15.35 -23.76 -1.14
N SER A 303 15.67 -24.67 -0.23
CA SER A 303 14.78 -25.74 0.25
C SER A 303 13.39 -25.34 0.78
N PRO A 304 13.12 -24.12 1.27
CA PRO A 304 11.75 -23.70 1.61
C PRO A 304 10.78 -23.66 0.41
N ILE A 305 11.28 -23.71 -0.81
CA ILE A 305 10.50 -23.66 -2.04
C ILE A 305 10.39 -25.07 -2.62
N ALA A 306 9.16 -25.54 -2.81
CA ALA A 306 8.82 -26.71 -3.61
C ALA A 306 8.67 -26.29 -5.08
N ALA A 307 9.28 -27.01 -5.99
CA ALA A 307 9.27 -26.77 -7.42
C ALA A 307 8.49 -27.87 -8.15
N MET A 308 7.62 -27.47 -9.07
CA MET A 308 6.73 -28.33 -9.83
C MET A 308 6.81 -27.99 -11.32
N ARG A 309 6.95 -29.02 -12.16
CA ARG A 309 6.89 -28.92 -13.62
C ARG A 309 5.80 -29.83 -14.12
N VAL A 310 4.91 -29.31 -14.92
CA VAL A 310 3.82 -30.12 -15.48
C VAL A 310 4.32 -31.02 -16.60
N ASN A 311 3.64 -32.17 -16.77
CA ASN A 311 3.83 -33.02 -17.95
C ASN A 311 3.13 -32.44 -19.18
N ALA A 312 3.30 -33.05 -20.35
CA ALA A 312 2.79 -32.56 -21.63
C ALA A 312 1.24 -32.49 -21.73
N ASP A 313 0.53 -33.21 -20.86
CA ASP A 313 -0.94 -33.26 -20.85
C ASP A 313 -1.58 -32.18 -19.96
N ASN A 314 -0.77 -31.32 -19.34
CA ASN A 314 -1.25 -30.35 -18.37
C ASN A 314 -0.66 -28.93 -18.61
N SER A 315 -1.44 -27.91 -18.26
CA SER A 315 -1.06 -26.51 -18.35
C SER A 315 -0.43 -26.01 -17.07
N SER A 316 0.76 -25.41 -17.17
CA SER A 316 1.47 -24.82 -16.04
C SER A 316 0.72 -23.60 -15.45
N ARG A 317 0.03 -22.80 -16.30
CA ARG A 317 -0.79 -21.69 -15.85
C ARG A 317 -2.03 -22.18 -15.11
N PHE A 318 -2.64 -23.27 -15.56
CA PHE A 318 -3.73 -23.92 -14.85
C PHE A 318 -3.25 -24.42 -13.46
N LEU A 319 -2.11 -25.11 -13.40
CA LEU A 319 -1.51 -25.56 -12.14
C LEU A 319 -1.27 -24.38 -11.19
N PHE A 320 -0.75 -23.27 -11.70
CA PHE A 320 -0.52 -22.05 -10.92
C PHE A 320 -1.80 -21.55 -10.25
N HIS A 321 -2.90 -21.41 -10.99
CA HIS A 321 -4.19 -20.99 -10.44
C HIS A 321 -4.80 -22.06 -9.51
N LEU A 322 -4.67 -23.33 -9.86
CA LEU A 322 -5.16 -24.46 -9.07
C LEU A 322 -4.54 -24.47 -7.67
N LEU A 323 -3.23 -24.27 -7.57
CA LEU A 323 -2.52 -24.24 -6.29
C LEU A 323 -2.97 -23.06 -5.38
N GLN A 324 -3.46 -21.99 -5.96
CA GLN A 324 -4.00 -20.83 -5.23
C GLN A 324 -5.47 -20.99 -4.84
N SER A 325 -6.19 -22.00 -5.37
CA SER A 325 -7.60 -22.21 -5.06
C SER A 325 -7.83 -22.54 -3.59
N GLU A 326 -8.99 -22.12 -3.05
CA GLU A 326 -9.33 -22.37 -1.65
C GLU A 326 -9.36 -23.88 -1.32
N LYS A 327 -9.75 -24.74 -2.29
CA LYS A 327 -9.73 -26.20 -2.13
C LYS A 327 -8.32 -26.72 -1.85
N VAL A 328 -7.32 -26.27 -2.60
CA VAL A 328 -5.92 -26.65 -2.41
C VAL A 328 -5.34 -25.99 -1.16
N GLN A 329 -5.62 -24.70 -0.93
CA GLN A 329 -5.12 -23.97 0.24
C GLN A 329 -5.69 -24.55 1.57
N LYS A 330 -6.91 -25.10 1.57
CA LYS A 330 -7.42 -25.88 2.72
C LYS A 330 -6.59 -27.13 2.98
N GLN A 331 -6.18 -27.85 1.94
CA GLN A 331 -5.33 -29.02 2.08
C GLN A 331 -3.95 -28.62 2.60
N VAL A 332 -3.37 -27.51 2.11
CA VAL A 332 -2.11 -26.94 2.65
C VAL A 332 -2.24 -26.71 4.17
N ARG A 333 -3.27 -25.96 4.59
CA ARG A 333 -3.48 -25.65 6.02
C ARG A 333 -3.71 -26.89 6.88
N SER A 334 -4.36 -27.92 6.33
CA SER A 334 -4.66 -29.16 7.07
C SER A 334 -3.49 -30.12 7.17
N LYS A 335 -2.56 -30.09 6.20
CA LYS A 335 -1.43 -31.05 6.09
C LYS A 335 -0.09 -30.44 6.50
N ALA A 336 0.02 -29.10 6.56
CA ALA A 336 1.18 -28.47 7.13
C ALA A 336 1.27 -28.72 8.64
N SER A 337 2.50 -28.90 9.14
CA SER A 337 2.70 -29.08 10.60
C SER A 337 2.23 -27.85 11.37
N HIS A 338 1.64 -28.07 12.54
CA HIS A 338 1.24 -27.02 13.46
C HIS A 338 2.44 -26.59 14.31
N GLY A 339 2.87 -25.34 14.20
CA GLY A 339 3.99 -24.80 14.96
C GLY A 339 4.34 -23.37 14.51
N SER A 340 5.33 -22.76 15.15
CA SER A 340 5.81 -21.41 14.78
C SER A 340 6.38 -21.33 13.36
N GLN A 341 6.81 -22.48 12.81
CA GLN A 341 7.25 -22.61 11.42
C GLN A 341 6.51 -23.79 10.76
N PRO A 342 5.34 -23.56 10.13
CA PRO A 342 4.65 -24.59 9.38
C PRO A 342 5.57 -25.22 8.31
N ASN A 343 5.43 -26.54 8.15
CA ASN A 343 6.17 -27.28 7.13
C ASN A 343 5.26 -28.29 6.44
N LEU A 344 5.18 -28.22 5.11
CA LEU A 344 4.43 -29.11 4.25
C LEU A 344 5.40 -30.05 3.54
N SER A 345 5.29 -31.35 3.79
CA SER A 345 6.16 -32.31 3.08
C SER A 345 5.78 -32.39 1.60
N MET A 346 6.77 -32.58 0.72
CA MET A 346 6.56 -32.74 -0.72
C MET A 346 5.66 -33.95 -1.02
N ARG A 347 5.84 -35.07 -0.28
CA ARG A 347 4.98 -36.26 -0.41
C ARG A 347 3.53 -35.97 -0.06
N ALA A 348 3.25 -35.12 0.96
CA ALA A 348 1.90 -34.73 1.27
C ALA A 348 1.30 -33.85 0.18
N LEU A 349 2.09 -32.92 -0.38
CA LEU A 349 1.67 -32.07 -1.46
C LEU A 349 1.36 -32.87 -2.74
N GLU A 350 2.17 -33.85 -3.10
CA GLU A 350 1.93 -34.77 -4.22
C GLU A 350 0.59 -35.52 -4.13
N GLN A 351 0.11 -35.80 -2.93
CA GLN A 351 -1.14 -36.53 -2.66
C GLN A 351 -2.37 -35.64 -2.56
N PHE A 352 -2.23 -34.32 -2.81
CA PHE A 352 -3.40 -33.42 -2.80
C PHE A 352 -4.39 -33.85 -3.87
N GLU A 353 -5.67 -33.90 -3.48
CA GLU A 353 -6.76 -34.21 -4.37
C GLU A 353 -7.12 -32.98 -5.22
N VAL A 354 -7.06 -33.14 -6.53
CA VAL A 354 -7.29 -32.08 -7.52
C VAL A 354 -8.23 -32.54 -8.62
N VAL A 355 -8.92 -31.58 -9.23
CA VAL A 355 -9.74 -31.78 -10.42
C VAL A 355 -8.87 -31.50 -11.65
N ILE A 356 -8.76 -32.48 -12.54
CA ILE A 356 -7.90 -32.43 -13.74
C ILE A 356 -8.78 -32.52 -14.99
N PRO A 357 -9.17 -31.38 -15.58
CA PRO A 357 -9.87 -31.37 -16.87
C PRO A 357 -8.92 -31.72 -18.03
N SER A 358 -9.47 -31.83 -19.25
CA SER A 358 -8.63 -31.95 -20.45
C SER A 358 -7.73 -30.71 -20.62
N LEU A 359 -6.59 -30.83 -21.28
CA LEU A 359 -5.65 -29.74 -21.53
C LEU A 359 -6.33 -28.54 -22.18
N GLU A 360 -7.20 -28.75 -23.16
CA GLU A 360 -7.97 -27.68 -23.82
C GLU A 360 -8.82 -26.86 -22.82
N ILE A 361 -9.45 -27.54 -21.86
CA ILE A 361 -10.26 -26.88 -20.83
C ILE A 361 -9.34 -26.17 -19.81
N GLN A 362 -8.21 -26.80 -19.44
CA GLN A 362 -7.23 -26.17 -18.57
C GLN A 362 -6.72 -24.85 -19.16
N GLU A 363 -6.39 -24.81 -20.44
CA GLU A 363 -5.91 -23.61 -21.14
C GLU A 363 -6.99 -22.52 -21.18
N LYS A 364 -8.25 -22.88 -21.48
CA LYS A 364 -9.37 -21.92 -21.45
C LYS A 364 -9.58 -21.31 -20.07
N ILE A 365 -9.55 -22.14 -19.03
CA ILE A 365 -9.68 -21.65 -17.64
C ILE A 365 -8.49 -20.76 -17.27
N ALA A 366 -7.26 -21.20 -17.58
CA ALA A 366 -6.06 -20.43 -17.31
C ALA A 366 -6.08 -19.05 -17.98
N ASN A 367 -6.43 -19.00 -19.29
CA ASN A 367 -6.53 -17.74 -20.02
C ASN A 367 -7.54 -16.75 -19.41
N VAL A 368 -8.71 -17.23 -18.96
CA VAL A 368 -9.69 -16.37 -18.26
C VAL A 368 -9.13 -15.85 -16.95
N LEU A 369 -8.51 -16.72 -16.15
CA LEU A 369 -7.95 -16.34 -14.87
C LEU A 369 -6.72 -15.42 -15.00
N ASP A 370 -5.90 -15.62 -16.03
CA ASP A 370 -4.76 -14.75 -16.35
C ASP A 370 -5.19 -13.31 -16.65
N HIS A 371 -6.31 -13.14 -17.41
CA HIS A 371 -6.86 -11.82 -17.66
C HIS A 371 -7.34 -11.12 -16.39
N PHE A 372 -8.01 -11.85 -15.48
CA PHE A 372 -8.40 -11.30 -14.19
C PHE A 372 -7.19 -10.97 -13.31
N ASP A 373 -6.19 -11.83 -13.30
CA ASP A 373 -4.96 -11.62 -12.52
C ASP A 373 -4.20 -10.39 -13.02
N ALA A 374 -4.06 -10.22 -14.34
CA ALA A 374 -3.43 -9.05 -14.94
C ALA A 374 -4.09 -7.73 -14.49
N ILE A 375 -5.43 -7.66 -14.46
CA ILE A 375 -6.16 -6.47 -13.98
C ILE A 375 -5.86 -6.19 -12.50
N CYS A 376 -5.75 -7.24 -11.68
CA CYS A 376 -5.64 -7.13 -10.22
C CYS A 376 -4.20 -6.98 -9.71
N SER A 377 -3.21 -7.47 -10.46
CA SER A 377 -1.85 -7.68 -9.96
C SER A 377 -0.77 -7.01 -10.80
N ASP A 378 -1.05 -6.65 -12.07
CA ASP A 378 -0.04 -6.06 -12.93
C ASP A 378 0.31 -4.64 -12.47
N LEU A 379 1.59 -4.45 -12.11
CA LEU A 379 2.14 -3.16 -11.66
C LEU A 379 2.47 -2.20 -12.82
N LYS A 380 2.31 -2.62 -14.07
CA LYS A 380 2.60 -1.78 -15.26
C LYS A 380 1.34 -1.29 -15.95
N ILE A 381 0.31 -2.14 -16.05
CA ILE A 381 -0.92 -1.86 -16.82
C ILE A 381 -2.21 -2.12 -16.04
N GLY A 382 -2.15 -2.78 -14.88
CA GLY A 382 -3.32 -3.11 -14.06
C GLY A 382 -3.79 -1.96 -13.16
N LEU A 383 -4.86 -2.20 -12.40
CA LEU A 383 -5.38 -1.24 -11.41
C LEU A 383 -4.32 -0.76 -10.40
N PRO A 384 -3.39 -1.62 -9.93
CA PRO A 384 -2.32 -1.14 -9.05
C PRO A 384 -1.42 -0.09 -9.70
N ALA A 385 -1.11 -0.23 -11.00
CA ALA A 385 -0.32 0.74 -11.75
C ALA A 385 -1.04 2.10 -11.85
N GLU A 386 -2.34 2.06 -12.14
CA GLU A 386 -3.16 3.27 -12.22
C GLU A 386 -3.27 3.97 -10.86
N ILE A 387 -3.50 3.23 -9.78
CA ILE A 387 -3.55 3.77 -8.42
C ILE A 387 -2.22 4.47 -8.07
N GLU A 388 -1.10 3.86 -8.39
CA GLU A 388 0.23 4.44 -8.12
C GLU A 388 0.48 5.69 -8.98
N ALA A 389 0.09 5.67 -10.25
CA ALA A 389 0.18 6.84 -11.13
C ALA A 389 -0.69 7.99 -10.61
N ARG A 390 -1.92 7.71 -10.17
CA ARG A 390 -2.82 8.73 -9.59
C ARG A 390 -2.29 9.30 -8.28
N LYS A 391 -1.67 8.48 -7.41
CA LYS A 391 -1.01 8.97 -6.21
C LYS A 391 0.12 9.95 -6.52
N LYS A 392 1.00 9.60 -7.47
CA LYS A 392 2.09 10.49 -7.91
C LYS A 392 1.56 11.77 -8.53
N GLN A 393 0.52 11.68 -9.34
CA GLN A 393 -0.17 12.82 -9.93
C GLN A 393 -0.78 13.71 -8.83
N TYR A 394 -1.45 13.13 -7.84
CA TYR A 394 -1.99 13.86 -6.69
C TYR A 394 -0.89 14.60 -5.93
N GLU A 395 0.24 13.94 -5.59
CA GLU A 395 1.35 14.55 -4.86
C GLU A 395 1.93 15.74 -5.64
N TYR A 396 2.13 15.56 -6.94
CA TYR A 396 2.61 16.62 -7.82
C TYR A 396 1.64 17.82 -7.83
N TYR A 397 0.36 17.61 -8.13
CA TYR A 397 -0.61 18.70 -8.19
C TYR A 397 -0.85 19.33 -6.82
N ARG A 398 -0.88 18.55 -5.74
CA ARG A 398 -0.97 19.09 -4.38
C ARG A 398 0.14 20.11 -4.13
N ASP A 399 1.38 19.71 -4.38
CA ASP A 399 2.51 20.59 -4.15
C ASP A 399 2.49 21.81 -5.09
N GLN A 400 2.08 21.66 -6.35
CA GLN A 400 1.93 22.77 -7.29
C GLN A 400 0.82 23.75 -6.87
N LEU A 401 -0.36 23.23 -6.52
CA LEU A 401 -1.52 24.05 -6.17
C LEU A 401 -1.38 24.78 -4.82
N LEU A 402 -0.55 24.25 -3.92
CA LEU A 402 -0.35 24.79 -2.57
C LEU A 402 0.98 25.54 -2.42
N THR A 403 1.81 25.57 -3.47
CA THR A 403 3.07 26.31 -3.50
C THR A 403 2.93 27.48 -4.45
N PHE A 404 2.74 28.67 -3.90
CA PHE A 404 2.79 29.91 -4.64
C PHE A 404 4.23 30.40 -4.63
N ALA A 405 4.76 30.88 -5.77
CA ALA A 405 6.06 31.58 -5.78
C ALA A 405 5.99 32.79 -4.83
N GLU A 406 7.12 33.20 -4.25
CA GLU A 406 7.17 34.45 -3.45
C GLU A 406 6.70 35.68 -4.25
N SER A 407 6.70 35.60 -5.59
CA SER A 407 6.05 36.56 -6.50
C SER A 407 4.53 36.46 -6.57
N GLY A 408 3.91 35.55 -5.81
CA GLY A 408 2.47 35.36 -5.77
C GLY A 408 1.83 34.65 -6.96
N ARG A 409 2.60 34.24 -7.93
CA ARG A 409 2.11 33.48 -9.09
C ARG A 409 2.19 31.97 -8.80
N MET A 410 1.15 31.22 -9.17
CA MET A 410 1.24 29.75 -9.21
C MET A 410 2.38 29.35 -10.16
N LEU A 411 3.25 28.44 -9.70
CA LEU A 411 4.24 27.77 -10.54
C LEU A 411 3.55 26.73 -11.42
N VAL A 412 2.64 27.14 -12.28
CA VAL A 412 2.13 26.28 -13.35
C VAL A 412 3.20 26.20 -14.41
N ASP A 413 3.91 25.09 -14.44
CA ASP A 413 4.96 24.85 -15.41
C ASP A 413 4.31 24.71 -16.80
N ARG A 414 4.60 25.64 -17.71
CA ARG A 414 4.15 25.63 -19.12
C ARG A 414 4.79 24.49 -19.95
N GLN A 415 5.41 23.50 -19.32
CA GLN A 415 6.08 22.40 -20.02
C GLN A 415 5.13 21.26 -20.44
N THR A 416 3.94 21.13 -19.86
CA THR A 416 2.98 20.09 -20.24
C THR A 416 2.28 20.34 -21.57
N ASP A 417 2.10 21.60 -21.98
CA ASP A 417 1.45 21.91 -23.27
C ASP A 417 2.34 21.62 -24.48
N ARG A 418 3.66 21.48 -24.31
CA ARG A 418 4.57 21.16 -25.42
C ARG A 418 4.71 19.67 -25.72
N GLN A 419 4.27 18.78 -24.84
CA GLN A 419 4.32 17.33 -25.07
C GLN A 419 3.05 16.80 -25.73
N THR A 420 1.90 17.39 -25.46
CA THR A 420 0.64 17.05 -26.15
C THR A 420 0.63 17.51 -27.60
N ASP A 421 1.19 18.71 -27.91
CA ASP A 421 1.28 19.21 -29.29
C ASP A 421 2.30 18.48 -30.19
N ARG A 422 3.19 17.66 -29.60
CA ARG A 422 4.12 16.81 -30.36
C ARG A 422 3.55 15.42 -30.65
N ALA A 423 2.66 14.91 -29.81
CA ALA A 423 2.03 13.61 -30.01
C ALA A 423 0.87 13.63 -31.03
N GLU A 424 0.39 14.82 -31.42
CA GLU A 424 -0.65 14.97 -32.43
C GLU A 424 -0.07 15.34 -33.84
N ARG A 425 1.26 15.39 -33.99
CA ARG A 425 1.94 15.76 -35.25
C ARG A 425 2.88 14.68 -35.82
N ASP A 426 3.01 13.54 -35.17
CA ASP A 426 3.65 12.32 -35.66
C ASP A 426 2.63 11.17 -35.71
#